data_69123accea645bd39554d05f2f1e1329
#
_entry.id   69123accea645bd39554d05f2f1e1329
#
_cell.length_a   1.000
_cell.length_b   1.000
_cell.length_c   1.000
_cell.angle_alpha   90.00
_cell.angle_beta   90.00
_cell.angle_gamma   90.00
#
_symmetry.space_group_name_H-M   'P 1'
#
loop_
_entity.id
_entity.type
_entity.pdbx_description
1 polymer ?
#
loop_
_entity_poly.entity_id
_entity_poly.type
_entity_poly.pdbx_seq_one_letter_code
_entity_poly.pdbx_strand_id
1 'polypeptide(L)'
;MPRASVLEAEGLVKTYRRRKVVNDVGLRLQQGEIVGLLGPNGAGKTTTFYMIVGLIKPLHGRIILDGADITDMPMYQRARQGIGYLSQEPSIFRKLSVEDNILAILETLPLTSDQRKARLETLLDELGIKRLRKSKAYSLSGGERRRLEITRALVTDPKFMMLDEPFAGVDPIAVHDIQTIVAGLRHRGIGVLISDHNVEQTLDIVDRAYIMFDGQVKVSGTVRDLVFDDTVAEIYLGPTLTTRLRARFAESAIDGVA
;
A
#
# COMPACT_ATOMS: atom_id res chain seq x y z
N MET A 1 -19.98 13.59 12.42
CA MET A 1 -19.33 12.70 11.43
C MET A 1 -18.61 11.61 12.18
N PRO A 2 -18.66 10.34 11.79
CA PRO A 2 -17.84 9.32 12.42
C PRO A 2 -16.36 9.72 12.31
N ARG A 3 -15.60 9.50 13.38
CA ARG A 3 -14.16 9.80 13.41
C ARG A 3 -13.45 8.88 12.41
N ALA A 4 -12.59 9.44 11.56
CA ALA A 4 -11.80 8.62 10.63
C ALA A 4 -10.95 7.60 11.42
N SER A 5 -10.94 6.34 10.97
CA SER A 5 -10.13 5.30 11.60
C SER A 5 -8.63 5.60 11.45
N VAL A 6 -7.85 5.16 12.43
CA VAL A 6 -6.40 5.38 12.49
C VAL A 6 -5.69 4.06 12.79
N LEU A 7 -4.65 3.77 12.00
CA LEU A 7 -3.73 2.67 12.21
C LEU A 7 -2.37 3.24 12.60
N GLU A 8 -1.82 2.77 13.72
CA GLU A 8 -0.56 3.28 14.27
C GLU A 8 0.39 2.11 14.56
N ALA A 9 1.66 2.36 14.35
CA ALA A 9 2.75 1.50 14.79
C ALA A 9 3.66 2.33 15.71
N GLU A 10 3.96 1.81 16.87
CA GLU A 10 4.76 2.50 17.88
C GLU A 10 5.97 1.68 18.30
N GLY A 11 7.17 2.24 18.11
CA GLY A 11 8.40 1.67 18.63
C GLY A 11 8.72 0.26 18.13
N LEU A 12 8.37 -0.06 16.86
CA LEU A 12 8.54 -1.41 16.33
C LEU A 12 10.01 -1.80 16.26
N VAL A 13 10.32 -2.98 16.80
CA VAL A 13 11.65 -3.59 16.74
C VAL A 13 11.55 -5.01 16.23
N LYS A 14 12.43 -5.36 15.29
CA LYS A 14 12.63 -6.73 14.81
C LYS A 14 14.09 -7.03 14.59
N THR A 15 14.53 -8.19 15.08
CA THR A 15 15.90 -8.67 14.95
C THR A 15 15.93 -10.03 14.26
N TYR A 16 16.83 -10.20 13.30
CA TYR A 16 17.18 -11.49 12.70
C TYR A 16 18.68 -11.76 12.88
N ARG A 17 19.05 -12.92 13.42
CA ARG A 17 20.46 -13.34 13.59
C ARG A 17 21.35 -12.22 14.15
N ARG A 18 20.98 -11.55 15.24
CA ARG A 18 21.69 -10.45 15.91
C ARG A 18 21.68 -9.09 15.17
N ARG A 19 21.11 -9.00 13.93
CA ARG A 19 20.94 -7.72 13.23
C ARG A 19 19.53 -7.18 13.49
N LYS A 20 19.43 -5.97 14.01
CA LYS A 20 18.17 -5.23 14.08
C LYS A 20 17.83 -4.77 12.66
N VAL A 21 16.80 -5.35 12.06
CA VAL A 21 16.31 -4.98 10.71
C VAL A 21 15.23 -3.90 10.78
N VAL A 22 14.56 -3.80 11.92
CA VAL A 22 13.66 -2.69 12.28
C VAL A 22 14.02 -2.29 13.70
N ASN A 23 14.24 -1.00 13.95
CA ASN A 23 14.75 -0.46 15.19
C ASN A 23 14.02 0.84 15.54
N ASP A 24 13.06 0.74 16.44
CA ASP A 24 12.25 1.86 16.94
C ASP A 24 11.46 2.59 15.83
N VAL A 25 10.77 1.83 14.97
CA VAL A 25 9.96 2.40 13.89
C VAL A 25 8.57 2.75 14.40
N GLY A 26 8.21 4.02 14.25
CA GLY A 26 6.87 4.55 14.45
C GLY A 26 6.28 5.07 13.14
N LEU A 27 5.00 4.81 12.89
CA LEU A 27 4.24 5.40 11.79
C LEU A 27 2.75 5.48 12.14
N ARG A 28 2.07 6.37 11.45
CA ARG A 28 0.62 6.58 11.59
C ARG A 28 0.00 6.68 10.21
N LEU A 29 -1.15 6.05 10.03
CA LEU A 29 -1.97 6.06 8.81
C LEU A 29 -3.41 6.34 9.17
N GLN A 30 -4.02 7.31 8.51
CA GLN A 30 -5.42 7.67 8.68
C GLN A 30 -6.25 7.21 7.48
N GLN A 31 -7.53 6.90 7.67
CA GLN A 31 -8.42 6.66 6.54
C GLN A 31 -8.48 7.86 5.60
N GLY A 32 -8.46 7.59 4.29
CA GLY A 32 -8.53 8.62 3.26
C GLY A 32 -7.21 9.32 2.98
N GLU A 33 -6.07 8.87 3.54
CA GLU A 33 -4.74 9.34 3.13
C GLU A 33 -3.92 8.23 2.45
N ILE A 34 -2.95 8.63 1.63
CA ILE A 34 -1.96 7.75 1.03
C ILE A 34 -0.59 8.11 1.60
N VAL A 35 0.03 7.17 2.28
CA VAL A 35 1.33 7.35 2.96
C VAL A 35 2.38 6.45 2.32
N GLY A 36 3.53 7.02 1.99
CA GLY A 36 4.69 6.27 1.51
C GLY A 36 5.54 5.74 2.66
N LEU A 37 6.04 4.51 2.55
CA LEU A 37 7.13 3.99 3.35
C LEU A 37 8.30 3.69 2.42
N LEU A 38 9.21 4.64 2.30
CA LEU A 38 10.24 4.69 1.26
C LEU A 38 11.63 4.48 1.87
N GLY A 39 12.60 4.18 1.04
CA GLY A 39 13.98 3.96 1.47
C GLY A 39 14.68 2.89 0.62
N PRO A 40 16.00 2.75 0.74
CA PRO A 40 16.79 1.79 -0.04
C PRO A 40 16.42 0.33 0.27
N ASN A 41 16.92 -0.58 -0.55
CA ASN A 41 16.79 -2.01 -0.30
C ASN A 41 17.47 -2.39 1.02
N GLY A 42 16.80 -3.23 1.80
CA GLY A 42 17.30 -3.63 3.13
C GLY A 42 17.04 -2.61 4.26
N ALA A 43 16.36 -1.50 3.99
CA ALA A 43 16.01 -0.49 5.02
C ALA A 43 15.00 -0.98 6.08
N GLY A 44 14.34 -2.14 5.85
CA GLY A 44 13.37 -2.71 6.80
C GLY A 44 11.90 -2.53 6.41
N LYS A 45 11.60 -1.96 5.25
CA LYS A 45 10.23 -1.65 4.78
C LYS A 45 9.31 -2.88 4.81
N THR A 46 9.63 -3.92 4.06
CA THR A 46 8.82 -5.16 3.99
C THR A 46 8.66 -5.83 5.36
N THR A 47 9.71 -5.80 6.21
CA THR A 47 9.60 -6.31 7.58
C THR A 47 8.61 -5.50 8.40
N THR A 48 8.60 -4.17 8.26
CA THR A 48 7.63 -3.28 8.90
C THR A 48 6.21 -3.57 8.41
N PHE A 49 6.00 -3.73 7.10
CA PHE A 49 4.72 -4.17 6.54
C PHE A 49 4.25 -5.48 7.14
N TYR A 50 5.12 -6.49 7.20
CA TYR A 50 4.77 -7.80 7.74
C TYR A 50 4.38 -7.75 9.22
N MET A 51 4.98 -6.86 10.01
CA MET A 51 4.57 -6.64 11.38
C MET A 51 3.19 -5.98 11.45
N ILE A 52 2.91 -4.97 10.61
CA ILE A 52 1.63 -4.25 10.58
C ILE A 52 0.49 -5.19 10.14
N VAL A 53 0.70 -6.00 9.12
CA VAL A 53 -0.34 -6.93 8.63
C VAL A 53 -0.50 -8.19 9.48
N GLY A 54 0.45 -8.46 10.41
CA GLY A 54 0.39 -9.60 11.33
C GLY A 54 0.93 -10.90 10.75
N LEU A 55 1.79 -10.84 9.72
CA LEU A 55 2.55 -11.99 9.21
C LEU A 55 3.72 -12.35 10.11
N ILE A 56 4.34 -11.36 10.76
CA ILE A 56 5.39 -11.57 11.76
C ILE A 56 5.08 -10.73 13.00
N LYS A 57 5.48 -11.25 14.17
CA LYS A 57 5.35 -10.52 15.43
C LYS A 57 6.58 -9.62 15.66
N PRO A 58 6.41 -8.36 16.07
CA PRO A 58 7.50 -7.50 16.50
C PRO A 58 8.13 -8.08 17.78
N LEU A 59 9.42 -7.79 18.01
CA LEU A 59 10.10 -8.12 19.26
C LEU A 59 9.71 -7.13 20.37
N HIS A 60 9.57 -5.85 19.99
CA HIS A 60 9.07 -4.77 20.84
C HIS A 60 8.21 -3.84 20.01
N GLY A 61 7.47 -2.97 20.68
CA GLY A 61 6.55 -2.03 20.07
C GLY A 61 5.12 -2.56 19.95
N ARG A 62 4.22 -1.74 19.43
CA ARG A 62 2.79 -2.04 19.34
C ARG A 62 2.22 -1.66 17.99
N ILE A 63 1.18 -2.38 17.58
CA ILE A 63 0.31 -2.02 16.45
C ILE A 63 -1.06 -1.70 17.03
N ILE A 64 -1.57 -0.51 16.75
CA ILE A 64 -2.80 0.02 17.33
C ILE A 64 -3.77 0.37 16.20
N LEU A 65 -4.99 -0.11 16.29
CA LEU A 65 -6.10 0.22 15.39
C LEU A 65 -7.23 0.88 16.19
N ASP A 66 -7.54 2.14 15.88
CA ASP A 66 -8.59 2.91 16.55
C ASP A 66 -8.44 2.93 18.09
N GLY A 67 -7.18 2.96 18.58
CA GLY A 67 -6.85 2.94 20.01
C GLY A 67 -6.80 1.53 20.62
N ALA A 68 -7.17 0.48 19.90
CA ALA A 68 -7.07 -0.90 20.36
C ALA A 68 -5.73 -1.53 19.94
N ASP A 69 -5.02 -2.16 20.91
CA ASP A 69 -3.81 -2.91 20.63
C ASP A 69 -4.14 -4.21 19.91
N ILE A 70 -3.62 -4.35 18.68
CA ILE A 70 -3.79 -5.53 17.81
C ILE A 70 -2.47 -6.28 17.58
N THR A 71 -1.44 -6.00 18.36
CA THR A 71 -0.08 -6.52 18.17
C THR A 71 -0.03 -8.06 18.11
N ASP A 72 -0.77 -8.72 18.98
CA ASP A 72 -0.83 -10.19 19.04
C ASP A 72 -1.90 -10.81 18.10
N MET A 73 -2.69 -9.97 17.44
CA MET A 73 -3.74 -10.43 16.55
C MET A 73 -3.13 -10.96 15.24
N PRO A 74 -3.43 -12.21 14.82
CA PRO A 74 -2.92 -12.78 13.57
C PRO A 74 -3.53 -12.10 12.35
N MET A 75 -2.86 -12.20 11.20
CA MET A 75 -3.23 -11.53 9.94
C MET A 75 -4.71 -11.68 9.56
N TYR A 76 -5.28 -12.89 9.67
CA TYR A 76 -6.67 -13.12 9.27
C TYR A 76 -7.69 -12.37 10.16
N GLN A 77 -7.36 -12.15 11.44
CA GLN A 77 -8.19 -11.33 12.33
C GLN A 77 -8.04 -9.84 12.00
N ARG A 78 -6.82 -9.37 11.72
CA ARG A 78 -6.59 -7.98 11.26
C ARG A 78 -7.29 -7.70 9.94
N ALA A 79 -7.32 -8.67 9.02
CA ALA A 79 -8.08 -8.55 7.78
C ALA A 79 -9.59 -8.35 8.04
N ARG A 80 -10.16 -9.05 9.03
CA ARG A 80 -11.56 -8.86 9.47
C ARG A 80 -11.80 -7.52 10.17
N GLN A 81 -10.76 -6.89 10.73
CA GLN A 81 -10.82 -5.53 11.28
C GLN A 81 -10.68 -4.45 10.20
N GLY A 82 -10.45 -4.84 8.94
CA GLY A 82 -10.36 -3.94 7.81
C GLY A 82 -8.94 -3.58 7.38
N ILE A 83 -7.94 -4.42 7.66
CA ILE A 83 -6.56 -4.24 7.16
C ILE A 83 -6.34 -5.18 5.98
N GLY A 84 -6.41 -4.64 4.76
CA GLY A 84 -6.11 -5.36 3.52
C GLY A 84 -4.60 -5.36 3.23
N TYR A 85 -4.13 -6.40 2.53
CA TYR A 85 -2.72 -6.51 2.15
C TYR A 85 -2.57 -7.00 0.71
N LEU A 86 -1.76 -6.29 -0.06
CA LEU A 86 -1.32 -6.65 -1.39
C LEU A 86 0.18 -6.92 -1.35
N SER A 87 0.55 -8.19 -1.48
CA SER A 87 1.94 -8.64 -1.46
C SER A 87 2.69 -8.27 -2.74
N GLN A 88 4.03 -8.20 -2.63
CA GLN A 88 4.91 -8.09 -3.78
C GLN A 88 4.80 -9.31 -4.71
N GLU A 89 4.72 -10.52 -4.12
CA GLU A 89 4.55 -11.76 -4.90
C GLU A 89 3.10 -11.93 -5.38
N PRO A 90 2.90 -12.44 -6.63
CA PRO A 90 1.57 -12.70 -7.15
C PRO A 90 0.76 -13.67 -6.29
N SER A 91 -0.44 -13.25 -5.88
CA SER A 91 -1.30 -14.00 -4.96
C SER A 91 -2.55 -14.58 -5.62
N ILE A 92 -2.71 -14.45 -6.93
CA ILE A 92 -3.91 -14.92 -7.66
C ILE A 92 -3.96 -16.44 -7.81
N PHE A 93 -5.16 -16.99 -7.88
CA PHE A 93 -5.39 -18.38 -8.26
C PHE A 93 -5.29 -18.53 -9.78
N ARG A 94 -4.09 -18.87 -10.26
CA ARG A 94 -3.72 -18.84 -11.68
C ARG A 94 -4.66 -19.65 -12.60
N LYS A 95 -5.21 -20.77 -12.13
CA LYS A 95 -6.09 -21.65 -12.90
C LYS A 95 -7.57 -21.25 -12.87
N LEU A 96 -7.95 -20.32 -11.99
CA LEU A 96 -9.31 -19.79 -11.91
C LEU A 96 -9.50 -18.65 -12.92
N SER A 97 -10.75 -18.37 -13.29
CA SER A 97 -11.10 -17.17 -14.05
C SER A 97 -10.96 -15.92 -13.19
N VAL A 98 -11.03 -14.74 -13.80
CA VAL A 98 -11.06 -13.46 -13.09
C VAL A 98 -12.23 -13.43 -12.10
N GLU A 99 -13.44 -13.76 -12.54
CA GLU A 99 -14.62 -13.78 -11.65
C GLU A 99 -14.50 -14.84 -10.54
N ASP A 100 -13.97 -16.03 -10.84
CA ASP A 100 -13.81 -17.09 -9.84
C ASP A 100 -12.78 -16.69 -8.76
N ASN A 101 -11.74 -15.93 -9.15
CA ASN A 101 -10.77 -15.36 -8.20
C ASN A 101 -11.42 -14.41 -7.18
N ILE A 102 -12.40 -13.62 -7.62
CA ILE A 102 -13.13 -12.67 -6.76
C ILE A 102 -14.18 -13.44 -5.94
N LEU A 103 -14.93 -14.36 -6.58
CA LEU A 103 -15.94 -15.19 -5.92
C LEU A 103 -15.35 -16.02 -4.80
N ALA A 104 -14.17 -16.60 -4.98
CA ALA A 104 -13.48 -17.40 -3.95
C ALA A 104 -13.28 -16.62 -2.62
N ILE A 105 -13.13 -15.29 -2.68
CA ILE A 105 -13.06 -14.46 -1.46
C ILE A 105 -14.47 -14.09 -1.00
N LEU A 106 -15.38 -13.68 -1.91
CA LEU A 106 -16.77 -13.35 -1.57
C LEU A 106 -17.50 -14.49 -0.85
N GLU A 107 -17.19 -15.74 -1.18
CA GLU A 107 -17.78 -16.94 -0.53
C GLU A 107 -17.36 -17.09 0.93
N THR A 108 -16.24 -16.48 1.35
CA THR A 108 -15.80 -16.47 2.76
C THR A 108 -16.54 -15.46 3.61
N LEU A 109 -17.31 -14.54 2.99
CA LEU A 109 -18.04 -13.49 3.66
C LEU A 109 -19.49 -13.91 3.95
N PRO A 110 -20.12 -13.39 5.01
CA PRO A 110 -21.50 -13.69 5.37
C PRO A 110 -22.50 -12.96 4.46
N LEU A 111 -22.41 -13.19 3.16
CA LEU A 111 -23.24 -12.56 2.12
C LEU A 111 -24.20 -13.60 1.52
N THR A 112 -25.40 -13.16 1.15
CA THR A 112 -26.33 -13.96 0.33
C THR A 112 -25.81 -14.13 -1.09
N SER A 113 -26.34 -15.09 -1.86
CA SER A 113 -25.99 -15.30 -3.27
C SER A 113 -26.17 -14.02 -4.10
N ASP A 114 -27.26 -13.30 -3.89
CA ASP A 114 -27.55 -12.07 -4.65
C ASP A 114 -26.62 -10.92 -4.27
N GLN A 115 -26.30 -10.80 -2.99
CA GLN A 115 -25.30 -9.82 -2.52
C GLN A 115 -23.92 -10.11 -3.09
N ARG A 116 -23.49 -11.39 -3.16
CA ARG A 116 -22.21 -11.77 -3.80
C ARG A 116 -22.19 -11.41 -5.28
N LYS A 117 -23.29 -11.70 -6.02
CA LYS A 117 -23.40 -11.35 -7.44
C LYS A 117 -23.32 -9.82 -7.64
N ALA A 118 -24.10 -9.06 -6.88
CA ALA A 118 -24.06 -7.60 -6.95
C ALA A 118 -22.67 -7.04 -6.66
N ARG A 119 -22.01 -7.52 -5.59
CA ARG A 119 -20.65 -7.09 -5.22
C ARG A 119 -19.62 -7.47 -6.28
N LEU A 120 -19.73 -8.66 -6.89
CA LEU A 120 -18.88 -9.09 -8.01
C LEU A 120 -18.99 -8.12 -9.19
N GLU A 121 -20.21 -7.77 -9.62
CA GLU A 121 -20.41 -6.85 -10.75
C GLU A 121 -19.80 -5.48 -10.44
N THR A 122 -20.04 -4.94 -9.23
CA THR A 122 -19.47 -3.67 -8.79
C THR A 122 -17.93 -3.69 -8.87
N LEU A 123 -17.30 -4.72 -8.32
CA LEU A 123 -15.83 -4.84 -8.29
C LEU A 123 -15.22 -4.99 -9.69
N LEU A 124 -15.88 -5.75 -10.58
CA LEU A 124 -15.45 -5.92 -11.96
C LEU A 124 -15.49 -4.61 -12.75
N ASP A 125 -16.55 -3.80 -12.52
CA ASP A 125 -16.73 -2.50 -13.18
C ASP A 125 -15.75 -1.46 -12.62
N GLU A 126 -15.64 -1.33 -11.29
CA GLU A 126 -14.79 -0.33 -10.62
C GLU A 126 -13.32 -0.43 -11.03
N LEU A 127 -12.79 -1.63 -11.22
CA LEU A 127 -11.38 -1.87 -11.57
C LEU A 127 -11.16 -2.10 -13.07
N GLY A 128 -12.21 -1.95 -13.88
CA GLY A 128 -12.14 -2.03 -15.35
C GLY A 128 -11.73 -3.41 -15.88
N ILE A 129 -12.03 -4.48 -15.14
CA ILE A 129 -11.68 -5.86 -15.52
C ILE A 129 -12.87 -6.71 -15.96
N LYS A 130 -14.06 -6.13 -16.10
CA LYS A 130 -15.29 -6.84 -16.47
C LYS A 130 -15.19 -7.60 -17.80
N ARG A 131 -14.51 -7.01 -18.79
CA ARG A 131 -14.27 -7.66 -20.09
C ARG A 131 -13.47 -8.96 -19.97
N LEU A 132 -12.67 -9.09 -18.92
CA LEU A 132 -11.77 -10.22 -18.67
C LEU A 132 -12.41 -11.28 -17.76
N ARG A 133 -13.65 -11.11 -17.32
CA ARG A 133 -14.30 -11.92 -16.28
C ARG A 133 -14.14 -13.43 -16.47
N LYS A 134 -14.21 -13.92 -17.72
CA LYS A 134 -14.07 -15.36 -18.07
C LYS A 134 -12.64 -15.77 -18.41
N SER A 135 -11.71 -14.81 -18.54
CA SER A 135 -10.30 -15.10 -18.82
C SER A 135 -9.66 -15.82 -17.65
N LYS A 136 -8.81 -16.80 -17.93
CA LYS A 136 -8.03 -17.48 -16.90
C LYS A 136 -6.92 -16.56 -16.40
N ALA A 137 -6.68 -16.52 -15.09
CA ALA A 137 -5.76 -15.58 -14.49
C ALA A 137 -4.30 -15.74 -14.97
N TYR A 138 -3.90 -16.94 -15.44
CA TYR A 138 -2.57 -17.15 -16.03
C TYR A 138 -2.38 -16.45 -17.39
N SER A 139 -3.47 -16.10 -18.11
CA SER A 139 -3.40 -15.44 -19.41
C SER A 139 -3.40 -13.91 -19.33
N LEU A 140 -3.52 -13.34 -18.14
CA LEU A 140 -3.53 -11.90 -17.92
C LEU A 140 -2.14 -11.28 -18.10
N SER A 141 -2.09 -10.08 -18.68
CA SER A 141 -0.90 -9.22 -18.66
C SER A 141 -0.50 -8.85 -17.22
N GLY A 142 0.69 -8.29 -17.04
CA GLY A 142 1.17 -7.83 -15.72
C GLY A 142 0.22 -6.84 -15.05
N GLY A 143 -0.22 -5.81 -15.80
CA GLY A 143 -1.15 -4.80 -15.32
C GLY A 143 -2.55 -5.36 -15.02
N GLU A 144 -3.11 -6.20 -15.90
CA GLU A 144 -4.42 -6.87 -15.68
C GLU A 144 -4.37 -7.78 -14.45
N ARG A 145 -3.27 -8.49 -14.26
CA ARG A 145 -3.04 -9.32 -13.08
C ARG A 145 -3.01 -8.46 -11.81
N ARG A 146 -2.29 -7.34 -11.83
CA ARG A 146 -2.21 -6.43 -10.68
C ARG A 146 -3.56 -5.82 -10.34
N ARG A 147 -4.36 -5.46 -11.35
CA ARG A 147 -5.75 -5.02 -11.12
C ARG A 147 -6.60 -6.11 -10.45
N LEU A 148 -6.49 -7.36 -10.89
CA LEU A 148 -7.20 -8.48 -10.25
C LEU A 148 -6.76 -8.68 -8.80
N GLU A 149 -5.47 -8.58 -8.49
CA GLU A 149 -4.94 -8.67 -7.12
C GLU A 149 -5.49 -7.57 -6.22
N ILE A 150 -5.50 -6.32 -6.69
CA ILE A 150 -6.10 -5.19 -5.98
C ILE A 150 -7.60 -5.43 -5.78
N THR A 151 -8.31 -5.88 -6.82
CA THR A 151 -9.74 -6.20 -6.74
C THR A 151 -10.02 -7.22 -5.63
N ARG A 152 -9.24 -8.29 -5.57
CA ARG A 152 -9.36 -9.32 -4.52
C ARG A 152 -9.14 -8.76 -3.11
N ALA A 153 -8.16 -7.88 -2.95
CA ALA A 153 -7.90 -7.25 -1.67
C ALA A 153 -9.05 -6.30 -1.23
N LEU A 154 -9.77 -5.72 -2.20
CA LEU A 154 -10.92 -4.84 -1.96
C LEU A 154 -12.24 -5.58 -1.69
N VAL A 155 -12.29 -6.90 -1.90
CA VAL A 155 -13.50 -7.71 -1.66
C VAL A 155 -14.02 -7.56 -0.23
N THR A 156 -13.12 -7.47 0.75
CA THR A 156 -13.45 -7.38 2.19
C THR A 156 -13.79 -5.97 2.65
N ASP A 157 -13.85 -5.00 1.73
CA ASP A 157 -14.10 -3.57 2.02
C ASP A 157 -13.20 -3.01 3.13
N PRO A 158 -11.88 -3.03 2.92
CA PRO A 158 -10.92 -2.68 3.96
C PRO A 158 -10.96 -1.18 4.29
N LYS A 159 -10.67 -0.84 5.56
CA LYS A 159 -10.41 0.55 6.00
C LYS A 159 -9.01 1.01 5.60
N PHE A 160 -8.07 0.08 5.54
CA PHE A 160 -6.65 0.31 5.24
C PHE A 160 -6.13 -0.72 4.24
N MET A 161 -5.33 -0.27 3.28
CA MET A 161 -4.64 -1.11 2.31
C MET A 161 -3.12 -0.97 2.46
N MET A 162 -2.46 -2.09 2.71
CA MET A 162 -1.00 -2.19 2.72
C MET A 162 -0.54 -2.69 1.36
N LEU A 163 0.14 -1.85 0.57
CA LEU A 163 0.59 -2.16 -0.79
C LEU A 163 2.12 -2.29 -0.81
N ASP A 164 2.60 -3.53 -0.90
CA ASP A 164 4.05 -3.81 -0.95
C ASP A 164 4.48 -3.94 -2.42
N GLU A 165 5.25 -2.97 -2.90
CA GLU A 165 5.75 -2.83 -4.27
C GLU A 165 4.66 -3.03 -5.34
N PRO A 166 3.58 -2.22 -5.35
CA PRO A 166 2.46 -2.42 -6.27
C PRO A 166 2.83 -2.21 -7.75
N PHE A 167 3.92 -1.52 -8.05
CA PHE A 167 4.38 -1.24 -9.41
C PHE A 167 5.41 -2.26 -9.90
N ALA A 168 5.87 -3.18 -9.06
CA ALA A 168 6.89 -4.17 -9.43
C ALA A 168 6.40 -5.11 -10.54
N GLY A 169 7.20 -5.26 -11.60
CA GLY A 169 6.88 -6.15 -12.72
C GLY A 169 5.69 -5.72 -13.58
N VAL A 170 5.28 -4.46 -13.47
CA VAL A 170 4.24 -3.83 -14.30
C VAL A 170 4.91 -2.99 -15.39
N ASP A 171 4.39 -3.05 -16.61
CA ASP A 171 4.90 -2.22 -17.70
C ASP A 171 4.60 -0.72 -17.46
N PRO A 172 5.41 0.22 -17.99
CA PRO A 172 5.26 1.65 -17.71
C PRO A 172 3.89 2.24 -18.05
N ILE A 173 3.21 1.72 -19.07
CA ILE A 173 1.88 2.18 -19.47
C ILE A 173 0.85 1.77 -18.39
N ALA A 174 0.92 0.52 -17.93
CA ALA A 174 0.01 0.01 -16.92
C ALA A 174 0.29 0.57 -15.52
N VAL A 175 1.49 1.11 -15.24
CA VAL A 175 1.79 1.75 -13.95
C VAL A 175 0.86 2.94 -13.71
N HIS A 176 0.64 3.80 -14.70
CA HIS A 176 -0.27 4.94 -14.57
C HIS A 176 -1.70 4.52 -14.20
N ASP A 177 -2.18 3.42 -14.77
CA ASP A 177 -3.47 2.85 -14.42
C ASP A 177 -3.53 2.40 -12.97
N ILE A 178 -2.46 1.73 -12.49
CA ILE A 178 -2.38 1.31 -11.08
C ILE A 178 -2.29 2.52 -10.14
N GLN A 179 -1.52 3.56 -10.50
CA GLN A 179 -1.49 4.82 -9.76
C GLN A 179 -2.89 5.44 -9.64
N THR A 180 -3.65 5.47 -10.74
CA THR A 180 -5.03 5.99 -10.76
C THR A 180 -5.95 5.17 -9.83
N ILE A 181 -5.84 3.85 -9.85
CA ILE A 181 -6.59 2.97 -8.95
C ILE A 181 -6.22 3.27 -7.49
N VAL A 182 -4.94 3.32 -7.16
CA VAL A 182 -4.47 3.58 -5.78
C VAL A 182 -4.90 4.95 -5.30
N ALA A 183 -4.76 5.99 -6.15
CA ALA A 183 -5.26 7.33 -5.83
C ALA A 183 -6.79 7.36 -5.60
N GLY A 184 -7.54 6.54 -6.38
CA GLY A 184 -8.98 6.37 -6.21
C GLY A 184 -9.40 5.77 -4.87
N LEU A 185 -8.53 4.99 -4.20
CA LEU A 185 -8.82 4.42 -2.89
C LEU A 185 -9.03 5.49 -1.82
N ARG A 186 -8.32 6.63 -1.93
CA ARG A 186 -8.51 7.80 -1.07
C ARG A 186 -9.95 8.30 -1.10
N HIS A 187 -10.54 8.44 -2.29
CA HIS A 187 -11.91 8.92 -2.46
C HIS A 187 -12.95 7.93 -1.92
N ARG A 188 -12.57 6.67 -1.75
CA ARG A 188 -13.38 5.64 -1.08
C ARG A 188 -13.22 5.65 0.45
N GLY A 189 -12.44 6.58 0.99
CA GLY A 189 -12.13 6.65 2.42
C GLY A 189 -11.20 5.53 2.90
N ILE A 190 -10.41 4.91 2.01
CA ILE A 190 -9.44 3.87 2.36
C ILE A 190 -8.09 4.54 2.60
N GLY A 191 -7.48 4.31 3.78
CA GLY A 191 -6.10 4.70 4.05
C GLY A 191 -5.12 3.73 3.37
N VAL A 192 -4.10 4.25 2.70
CA VAL A 192 -3.13 3.43 1.96
C VAL A 192 -1.72 3.63 2.50
N LEU A 193 -1.06 2.55 2.89
CA LEU A 193 0.38 2.53 3.09
C LEU A 193 1.02 1.82 1.90
N ILE A 194 1.91 2.52 1.20
CA ILE A 194 2.57 2.01 0.00
C ILE A 194 4.08 2.00 0.17
N SER A 195 4.74 0.90 -0.17
CA SER A 195 6.19 0.85 -0.40
C SER A 195 6.45 0.54 -1.86
N ASP A 196 7.44 1.20 -2.44
CA ASP A 196 7.94 0.86 -3.77
C ASP A 196 9.40 1.31 -3.89
N HIS A 197 10.12 0.68 -4.80
CA HIS A 197 11.47 1.08 -5.17
C HIS A 197 11.46 2.19 -6.25
N ASN A 198 10.33 2.37 -6.94
CA ASN A 198 10.14 3.46 -7.90
C ASN A 198 9.66 4.72 -7.18
N VAL A 199 10.63 5.52 -6.77
CA VAL A 199 10.43 6.71 -5.94
C VAL A 199 9.48 7.70 -6.58
N GLU A 200 9.73 8.05 -7.87
CA GLU A 200 8.95 9.08 -8.56
C GLU A 200 7.48 8.69 -8.66
N GLN A 201 7.22 7.46 -9.10
CA GLN A 201 5.85 6.97 -9.25
C GLN A 201 5.10 6.95 -7.93
N THR A 202 5.81 6.69 -6.82
CA THR A 202 5.22 6.70 -5.50
C THR A 202 4.97 8.13 -5.01
N LEU A 203 5.95 9.04 -5.17
CA LEU A 203 5.82 10.43 -4.76
C LEU A 203 4.69 11.18 -5.50
N ASP A 204 4.32 10.73 -6.71
CA ASP A 204 3.21 11.31 -7.48
C ASP A 204 1.84 11.10 -6.85
N ILE A 205 1.67 10.11 -5.99
CA ILE A 205 0.35 9.71 -5.46
C ILE A 205 0.23 9.80 -3.93
N VAL A 206 1.34 9.92 -3.20
CA VAL A 206 1.30 10.00 -1.73
C VAL A 206 1.07 11.43 -1.24
N ASP A 207 0.39 11.57 -0.11
CA ASP A 207 0.23 12.85 0.59
C ASP A 207 1.48 13.21 1.39
N ARG A 208 2.10 12.20 1.99
CA ARG A 208 3.33 12.28 2.79
C ARG A 208 4.04 10.94 2.81
N ALA A 209 5.28 10.91 3.25
CA ALA A 209 5.99 9.65 3.41
C ALA A 209 6.93 9.63 4.63
N TYR A 210 7.31 8.41 4.98
CA TYR A 210 8.38 8.08 5.93
C TYR A 210 9.57 7.55 5.15
N ILE A 211 10.75 8.11 5.38
CA ILE A 211 12.00 7.63 4.78
C ILE A 211 12.72 6.74 5.77
N MET A 212 12.78 5.45 5.44
CA MET A 212 13.51 4.46 6.23
C MET A 212 14.93 4.30 5.73
N PHE A 213 15.87 4.27 6.67
CA PHE A 213 17.26 3.95 6.41
C PHE A 213 17.83 3.19 7.61
N ASP A 214 18.55 2.10 7.35
CA ASP A 214 19.16 1.21 8.37
C ASP A 214 18.21 0.84 9.52
N GLY A 215 17.00 0.43 9.17
CA GLY A 215 15.99 -0.05 10.10
C GLY A 215 15.24 1.03 10.89
N GLN A 216 15.47 2.31 10.62
CA GLN A 216 14.84 3.43 11.32
C GLN A 216 14.14 4.39 10.37
N VAL A 217 13.10 5.07 10.83
CA VAL A 217 12.57 6.25 10.16
C VAL A 217 13.53 7.42 10.43
N LYS A 218 14.11 7.99 9.38
CA LYS A 218 15.05 9.11 9.49
C LYS A 218 14.36 10.44 9.29
N VAL A 219 13.44 10.51 8.32
CA VAL A 219 12.70 11.73 7.99
C VAL A 219 11.27 11.34 7.69
N SER A 220 10.32 12.21 8.02
CA SER A 220 8.91 12.08 7.60
C SER A 220 8.33 13.46 7.34
N GLY A 221 7.47 13.58 6.35
CA GLY A 221 6.85 14.84 5.99
C GLY A 221 6.07 14.74 4.70
N THR A 222 5.56 15.87 4.21
CA THR A 222 4.93 15.98 2.89
C THR A 222 5.95 15.68 1.79
N VAL A 223 5.48 15.40 0.58
CA VAL A 223 6.39 15.17 -0.57
C VAL A 223 7.34 16.35 -0.76
N ARG A 224 6.84 17.56 -0.60
CA ARG A 224 7.66 18.78 -0.71
C ARG A 224 8.77 18.81 0.37
N ASP A 225 8.41 18.55 1.63
CA ASP A 225 9.38 18.56 2.73
C ASP A 225 10.52 17.57 2.45
N LEU A 226 10.17 16.36 1.99
CA LEU A 226 11.13 15.29 1.70
C LEU A 226 12.05 15.61 0.51
N VAL A 227 11.53 16.24 -0.54
CA VAL A 227 12.32 16.62 -1.72
C VAL A 227 13.33 17.70 -1.41
N PHE A 228 13.03 18.61 -0.46
CA PHE A 228 13.93 19.68 -0.07
C PHE A 228 14.81 19.34 1.15
N ASP A 229 14.63 18.17 1.76
CA ASP A 229 15.47 17.68 2.85
C ASP A 229 16.81 17.13 2.31
N ASP A 230 17.92 17.68 2.79
CA ASP A 230 19.25 17.29 2.33
C ASP A 230 19.65 15.89 2.82
N THR A 231 19.15 15.44 3.97
CA THR A 231 19.36 14.08 4.45
C THR A 231 18.69 13.07 3.52
N VAL A 232 17.44 13.33 3.09
CA VAL A 232 16.71 12.50 2.12
C VAL A 232 17.43 12.46 0.78
N ALA A 233 17.96 13.60 0.32
CA ALA A 233 18.75 13.69 -0.90
C ALA A 233 20.01 12.80 -0.83
N GLU A 234 20.71 12.82 0.30
CA GLU A 234 21.95 12.05 0.51
C GLU A 234 21.70 10.55 0.63
N ILE A 235 20.75 10.13 1.50
CA ILE A 235 20.60 8.71 1.85
C ILE A 235 19.68 7.94 0.92
N TYR A 236 18.85 8.62 0.08
CA TYR A 236 17.82 7.93 -0.70
C TYR A 236 17.64 8.43 -2.13
N LEU A 237 17.40 9.73 -2.38
CA LEU A 237 17.07 10.24 -3.71
C LEU A 237 18.27 10.30 -4.65
N GLY A 238 19.43 10.66 -4.13
CA GLY A 238 20.63 10.96 -4.91
C GLY A 238 20.54 12.29 -5.67
N PRO A 239 21.67 12.80 -6.21
CA PRO A 239 21.74 14.17 -6.75
C PRO A 239 20.86 14.39 -7.98
N THR A 240 20.83 13.44 -8.91
CA THR A 240 20.10 13.59 -10.19
C THR A 240 18.59 13.68 -9.96
N LEU A 241 18.03 12.75 -9.16
CA LEU A 241 16.59 12.72 -8.87
C LEU A 241 16.17 13.94 -8.04
N THR A 242 16.97 14.30 -7.04
CA THR A 242 16.74 15.50 -6.20
C THR A 242 16.65 16.76 -7.05
N THR A 243 17.59 16.99 -7.97
CA THR A 243 17.58 18.17 -8.86
C THR A 243 16.32 18.22 -9.70
N ARG A 244 15.93 17.10 -10.30
CA ARG A 244 14.73 17.00 -11.13
C ARG A 244 13.44 17.24 -10.35
N LEU A 245 13.31 16.65 -9.16
CA LEU A 245 12.13 16.84 -8.32
C LEU A 245 12.03 18.28 -7.80
N ARG A 246 13.15 18.88 -7.35
CA ARG A 246 13.17 20.28 -6.90
C ARG A 246 12.78 21.26 -8.01
N ALA A 247 13.24 21.04 -9.25
CA ALA A 247 12.84 21.84 -10.42
C ALA A 247 11.33 21.76 -10.67
N ARG A 248 10.75 20.55 -10.66
CA ARG A 248 9.31 20.33 -10.83
C ARG A 248 8.46 21.06 -9.79
N PHE A 249 8.89 21.07 -8.52
CA PHE A 249 8.19 21.82 -7.46
C PHE A 249 8.37 23.34 -7.56
N ALA A 250 9.49 23.82 -8.13
CA ALA A 250 9.68 25.24 -8.38
C ALA A 250 8.77 25.75 -9.50
N GLU A 251 8.62 25.00 -10.60
CA GLU A 251 7.72 25.32 -11.71
C GLU A 251 6.24 25.35 -11.26
N SER A 252 5.79 24.33 -10.50
CA SER A 252 4.41 24.27 -10.00
C SER A 252 4.06 25.43 -9.04
N ALA A 253 5.06 26.04 -8.38
CA ALA A 253 4.84 27.20 -7.53
C ALA A 253 4.67 28.50 -8.33
N ILE A 254 5.16 28.56 -9.56
CA ILE A 254 5.02 29.70 -10.47
C ILE A 254 3.65 29.66 -11.17
N ASP A 255 3.20 28.47 -11.59
CA ASP A 255 1.92 28.28 -12.28
C ASP A 255 0.70 28.39 -11.36
N GLY A 256 0.86 28.24 -10.03
CA GLY A 256 -0.19 28.39 -9.03
C GLY A 256 -0.46 29.82 -8.55
N VAL A 257 0.19 30.83 -9.14
CA VAL A 257 0.05 32.27 -8.83
C VAL A 257 -0.65 33.05 -9.95
N ALA A 258 -1.24 32.37 -10.93
CA ALA A 258 -2.01 32.98 -12.03
C ALA A 258 -3.52 32.78 -11.86
#